data_da3b2935dc1b89679f45cbce62c4a760
#
_entry.id   da3b2935dc1b89679f45cbce62c4a760
#
_cell.length_a   1.000
_cell.length_b   1.000
_cell.length_c   1.000
_cell.angle_alpha   90.00
_cell.angle_beta   90.00
_cell.angle_gamma   90.00
#
_symmetry.space_group_name_H-M   'P 1'
#
loop_
_entity.id
_entity.type
_entity.pdbx_description
1 polymer ?
#
loop_
_entity_poly.entity_id
_entity_poly.type
_entity_poly.pdbx_seq_one_letter_code
_entity_poly.pdbx_strand_id
1 'polypeptide(L)'
;MSREAEEQLIERLHEPKTQQAAFAELVKEYSEPLYWQIRKIVLSHDDTDDVLKNTFIRVWTSIENFRGDSKLSTWLYRIAVNEAITFLNKQRSLNN
;
A
#
# COMPACT_ATOMS: atom_id res chain seq x y z
N MET A 1 12.46 6.13 7.00
CA MET A 1 11.67 6.50 8.20
C MET A 1 12.25 5.80 9.43
N SER A 2 12.45 6.53 10.51
CA SER A 2 12.94 5.96 11.75
C SER A 2 11.85 5.11 12.42
N ARG A 3 12.27 4.25 13.35
CA ARG A 3 11.35 3.41 14.10
C ARG A 3 10.34 4.25 14.88
N GLU A 4 10.82 5.32 15.52
CA GLU A 4 9.96 6.22 16.27
C GLU A 4 8.96 6.95 15.37
N ALA A 5 9.42 7.42 14.21
CA ALA A 5 8.55 8.08 13.25
C ALA A 5 7.48 7.12 12.72
N GLU A 6 7.85 5.87 12.48
CA GLU A 6 6.91 4.84 12.05
C GLU A 6 5.84 4.57 13.11
N GLU A 7 6.26 4.42 14.37
CA GLU A 7 5.33 4.20 15.47
C GLU A 7 4.35 5.37 15.63
N GLN A 8 4.84 6.60 15.53
CA GLN A 8 4.01 7.79 15.60
C GLN A 8 3.02 7.85 14.44
N LEU A 9 3.47 7.48 13.25
CA LEU A 9 2.60 7.45 12.07
C LEU A 9 1.49 6.41 12.25
N ILE A 10 1.82 5.23 12.72
CA ILE A 10 0.83 4.16 12.98
C ILE A 10 -0.19 4.64 14.00
N GLU A 11 0.28 5.28 15.07
CA GLU A 11 -0.61 5.80 16.11
C GLU A 11 -1.59 6.82 15.53
N ARG A 12 -1.11 7.76 14.72
CA ARG A 12 -1.96 8.76 14.08
C ARG A 12 -2.92 8.18 13.05
N LEU A 13 -2.54 7.08 12.42
CA LEU A 13 -3.42 6.37 11.48
C LEU A 13 -4.63 5.73 12.18
N HIS A 14 -4.51 5.47 13.48
CA HIS A 14 -5.60 4.87 14.25
C HIS A 14 -6.46 5.89 14.99
N GLU A 15 -6.09 7.17 14.94
CA GLU A 15 -6.82 8.25 15.57
C GLU A 15 -7.72 8.95 14.55
N PRO A 16 -9.05 9.02 14.76
CA PRO A 16 -9.95 9.63 13.77
C PRO A 16 -9.59 11.07 13.41
N LYS A 17 -9.10 11.85 14.37
CA LYS A 17 -8.77 13.27 14.12
C LYS A 17 -7.54 13.48 13.25
N THR A 18 -6.60 12.52 13.26
CA THR A 18 -5.34 12.65 12.54
C THR A 18 -5.21 11.66 11.37
N GLN A 19 -6.17 10.79 11.22
CA GLN A 19 -6.10 9.67 10.28
C GLN A 19 -5.90 10.11 8.83
N GLN A 20 -6.63 11.12 8.36
CA GLN A 20 -6.50 11.58 6.98
C GLN A 20 -5.12 12.17 6.70
N ALA A 21 -4.64 13.03 7.60
CA ALA A 21 -3.33 13.64 7.45
C ALA A 21 -2.22 12.58 7.51
N ALA A 22 -2.35 11.63 8.43
CA ALA A 22 -1.39 10.54 8.56
C ALA A 22 -1.39 9.65 7.33
N PHE A 23 -2.55 9.38 6.75
CA PHE A 23 -2.65 8.61 5.51
C PHE A 23 -1.98 9.33 4.34
N ALA A 24 -2.15 10.65 4.23
CA ALA A 24 -1.48 11.44 3.22
C ALA A 24 0.05 11.36 3.36
N GLU A 25 0.57 11.38 4.58
CA GLU A 25 2.00 11.18 4.83
C GLU A 25 2.46 9.78 4.42
N LEU A 26 1.65 8.76 4.71
CA LEU A 26 1.94 7.39 4.32
C LEU A 26 2.03 7.27 2.80
N VAL A 27 1.07 7.83 2.09
CA VAL A 27 1.06 7.81 0.62
C VAL A 27 2.31 8.49 0.07
N LYS A 28 2.64 9.67 0.59
CA LYS A 28 3.82 10.42 0.16
C LYS A 28 5.11 9.64 0.39
N GLU A 29 5.23 9.01 1.54
CA GLU A 29 6.44 8.27 1.93
C GLU A 29 6.64 6.99 1.11
N TYR A 30 5.55 6.29 0.83
CA TYR A 30 5.63 4.93 0.27
C TYR A 30 5.24 4.81 -1.20
N SER A 31 4.77 5.88 -1.85
CA SER A 31 4.34 5.81 -3.25
C SER A 31 5.46 5.31 -4.18
N GLU A 32 6.65 5.89 -4.06
CA GLU A 32 7.75 5.52 -4.95
C GLU A 32 8.24 4.09 -4.72
N PRO A 33 8.55 3.67 -3.48
CA PRO A 33 8.97 2.29 -3.25
C PRO A 33 7.91 1.28 -3.68
N LEU A 34 6.64 1.54 -3.41
CA LEU A 34 5.57 0.64 -3.80
C LEU A 34 5.39 0.61 -5.33
N TYR A 35 5.53 1.77 -5.98
CA TYR A 35 5.47 1.84 -7.44
C TYR A 35 6.48 0.87 -8.06
N TRP A 36 7.73 0.94 -7.64
CA TRP A 36 8.77 0.09 -8.22
C TRP A 36 8.59 -1.38 -7.89
N GLN A 37 8.05 -1.68 -6.70
CA GLN A 37 7.73 -3.05 -6.33
C GLN A 37 6.66 -3.64 -7.26
N ILE A 38 5.60 -2.86 -7.51
CA ILE A 38 4.50 -3.27 -8.40
C ILE A 38 4.98 -3.35 -9.85
N ARG A 39 5.81 -2.40 -10.27
CA ARG A 39 6.33 -2.29 -11.63
C ARG A 39 7.08 -3.55 -12.06
N LYS A 40 7.75 -4.20 -11.13
CA LYS A 40 8.45 -5.45 -11.38
C LYS A 40 7.51 -6.60 -11.69
N ILE A 41 6.29 -6.51 -11.23
CA ILE A 41 5.30 -7.58 -11.38
C ILE A 41 4.42 -7.37 -12.61
N VAL A 42 3.90 -6.15 -12.81
CA VAL A 42 2.92 -5.89 -13.88
C VAL A 42 3.51 -5.28 -15.15
N LEU A 43 4.74 -4.80 -15.11
CA LEU A 43 5.58 -4.41 -16.24
C LEU A 43 5.14 -3.17 -17.04
N SER A 44 3.94 -2.67 -16.88
CA SER A 44 3.42 -1.49 -17.58
C SER A 44 3.26 -0.35 -16.59
N HIS A 45 3.57 0.88 -17.05
CA HIS A 45 3.41 2.08 -16.22
C HIS A 45 1.94 2.32 -15.85
N ASP A 46 1.06 2.27 -16.84
CA ASP A 46 -0.37 2.53 -16.61
C ASP A 46 -1.00 1.51 -15.66
N ASP A 47 -0.66 0.25 -15.85
CA ASP A 47 -1.15 -0.82 -14.97
C ASP A 47 -0.58 -0.68 -13.56
N THR A 48 0.68 -0.26 -13.45
CA THR A 48 1.31 -0.01 -12.16
C THR A 48 0.57 1.08 -11.40
N ASP A 49 0.21 2.17 -12.08
CA ASP A 49 -0.54 3.26 -11.46
C ASP A 49 -1.89 2.78 -10.93
N ASP A 50 -2.59 1.96 -11.72
CA ASP A 50 -3.88 1.41 -11.30
C ASP A 50 -3.74 0.50 -10.08
N VAL A 51 -2.74 -0.37 -10.10
CA VAL A 51 -2.48 -1.28 -8.97
C VAL A 51 -2.06 -0.48 -7.73
N LEU A 52 -1.27 0.56 -7.91
CA LEU A 52 -0.85 1.43 -6.79
C LEU A 52 -2.05 2.10 -6.13
N LYS A 53 -2.97 2.63 -6.92
CA LYS A 53 -4.21 3.22 -6.39
C LYS A 53 -5.03 2.19 -5.61
N ASN A 54 -5.21 1.01 -6.17
CA ASN A 54 -5.93 -0.08 -5.50
C ASN A 54 -5.24 -0.51 -4.22
N THR A 55 -3.90 -0.50 -4.22
CA THR A 55 -3.11 -0.81 -3.03
C THR A 55 -3.42 0.17 -1.90
N PHE A 56 -3.40 1.47 -2.19
CA PHE A 56 -3.69 2.46 -1.16
C PHE A 56 -5.14 2.44 -0.69
N ILE A 57 -6.08 2.12 -1.57
CA ILE A 57 -7.47 1.92 -1.17
C ILE A 57 -7.56 0.75 -0.19
N ARG A 58 -6.88 -0.35 -0.49
CA ARG A 58 -6.84 -1.52 0.39
C ARG A 58 -6.18 -1.18 1.73
N VAL A 59 -5.11 -0.40 1.71
CA VAL A 59 -4.44 0.06 2.92
C VAL A 59 -5.43 0.85 3.78
N TRP A 60 -6.13 1.82 3.18
CA TRP A 60 -7.10 2.65 3.90
C TRP A 60 -8.18 1.80 4.56
N THR A 61 -8.74 0.85 3.82
CA THR A 61 -9.84 0.02 4.34
C THR A 61 -9.37 -1.03 5.34
N SER A 62 -8.07 -1.33 5.38
CA SER A 62 -7.50 -2.39 6.24
C SER A 62 -6.68 -1.86 7.40
N ILE A 63 -6.49 -0.53 7.49
CA ILE A 63 -5.58 0.05 8.47
C ILE A 63 -5.97 -0.29 9.91
N GLU A 64 -7.25 -0.45 10.18
CA GLU A 64 -7.74 -0.80 11.51
C GLU A 64 -7.23 -2.17 11.96
N ASN A 65 -6.95 -3.06 11.00
CA ASN A 65 -6.46 -4.40 11.29
C ASN A 65 -4.94 -4.45 11.51
N PHE A 66 -4.24 -3.40 11.12
CA PHE A 66 -2.79 -3.33 11.32
C PHE A 66 -2.49 -2.88 12.74
N ARG A 67 -1.84 -3.74 13.52
CA ARG A 67 -1.56 -3.46 14.93
C ARG A 67 -0.07 -3.41 15.24
N GLY A 68 0.77 -3.24 14.22
CA GLY A 68 2.21 -3.15 14.44
C GLY A 68 2.89 -4.50 14.66
N ASP A 69 2.25 -5.59 14.26
CA ASP A 69 2.82 -6.95 14.38
C ASP A 69 4.01 -7.16 13.45
N SER A 70 4.13 -6.33 12.42
CA SER A 70 5.27 -6.32 11.52
C SER A 70 5.64 -4.86 11.26
N LYS A 71 6.74 -4.64 10.53
CA LYS A 71 7.07 -3.30 10.06
C LYS A 71 5.97 -2.82 9.12
N LEU A 72 5.69 -1.52 9.14
CA LEU A 72 4.70 -0.93 8.26
C LEU A 72 5.04 -1.21 6.79
N SER A 73 6.31 -1.05 6.40
CA SER A 73 6.75 -1.32 5.03
C SER A 73 6.46 -2.76 4.61
N THR A 74 6.70 -3.72 5.50
CA THR A 74 6.44 -5.14 5.22
C THR A 74 4.96 -5.39 4.94
N TRP A 75 4.10 -4.79 5.75
CA TRP A 75 2.66 -4.92 5.61
C TRP A 75 2.19 -4.30 4.28
N LEU A 76 2.71 -3.09 3.97
CA LEU A 76 2.36 -2.39 2.73
C LEU A 76 2.82 -3.18 1.50
N TYR A 77 4.03 -3.72 1.53
CA TYR A 77 4.56 -4.51 0.41
C TYR A 77 3.73 -5.78 0.17
N ARG A 78 3.28 -6.42 1.23
CA ARG A 78 2.39 -7.58 1.10
C ARG A 78 1.10 -7.23 0.37
N ILE A 79 0.49 -6.13 0.76
CA ILE A 79 -0.74 -5.67 0.11
C ILE A 79 -0.47 -5.36 -1.36
N ALA A 80 0.63 -4.65 -1.65
CA ALA A 80 0.98 -4.29 -3.02
C ALA A 80 1.21 -5.52 -3.90
N VAL A 81 1.95 -6.51 -3.40
CA VAL A 81 2.20 -7.75 -4.14
C VAL A 81 0.89 -8.49 -4.39
N ASN A 82 0.03 -8.60 -3.39
CA ASN A 82 -1.25 -9.27 -3.52
C ASN A 82 -2.15 -8.57 -4.55
N GLU A 83 -2.18 -7.24 -4.55
CA GLU A 83 -2.95 -6.48 -5.52
C GLU A 83 -2.40 -6.65 -6.93
N ALA A 84 -1.08 -6.69 -7.09
CA ALA A 84 -0.44 -6.90 -8.38
C ALA A 84 -0.75 -8.29 -8.93
N ILE A 85 -0.69 -9.31 -8.09
CA ILE A 85 -1.01 -10.68 -8.50
C ILE A 85 -2.48 -10.80 -8.87
N THR A 86 -3.37 -10.19 -8.08
CA THR A 86 -4.80 -10.15 -8.37
C THR A 86 -5.06 -9.51 -9.73
N PHE A 87 -4.37 -8.42 -10.02
CA PHE A 87 -4.47 -7.73 -11.31
C PHE A 87 -4.07 -8.67 -12.47
N LEU A 88 -2.93 -9.34 -12.34
CA LEU A 88 -2.47 -10.27 -13.38
C LEU A 88 -3.45 -11.43 -13.59
N ASN A 89 -4.02 -11.95 -12.52
CA ASN A 89 -4.99 -13.05 -12.62
C ASN A 89 -6.25 -12.60 -13.33
N LYS A 90 -6.73 -11.41 -13.07
CA LYS A 90 -7.89 -10.83 -13.77
C LYS A 90 -7.60 -10.64 -15.25
N GLN A 91 -6.43 -10.12 -15.59
CA GLN A 91 -6.01 -9.93 -16.96
C GLN A 91 -5.95 -11.24 -17.72
N ARG A 92 -5.40 -12.27 -17.08
CA ARG A 92 -5.31 -13.62 -17.68
C ARG A 92 -6.70 -14.18 -17.95
N SER A 93 -7.65 -14.00 -17.03
CA SER A 93 -9.02 -14.47 -17.20
C SER A 93 -9.72 -13.78 -18.38
N LEU A 94 -9.50 -12.48 -18.54
CA LEU A 94 -10.09 -11.70 -19.60
C LEU A 94 -9.53 -12.06 -20.98
N ASN A 95 -8.29 -12.52 -21.03
CA ASN A 95 -7.60 -12.85 -22.27
C ASN A 95 -7.80 -14.31 -22.73
N ASN A 96 -8.44 -15.10 -21.89
CA ASN A 96 -8.82 -16.48 -22.24
C ASN A 96 -10.24 -16.51 -22.83
#